data_f596c020d586e66fceb348508fc8cb4f
#
_entry.id   f596c020d586e66fceb348508fc8cb4f
#
_cell.length_a   1.000
_cell.length_b   1.000
_cell.length_c   1.000
_cell.angle_alpha   90.00
_cell.angle_beta   90.00
_cell.angle_gamma   90.00
#
_symmetry.space_group_name_H-M   'P 1'
#
loop_
_entity.id
_entity.type
_entity.pdbx_description
1 polymer ?
#
loop_
_entity_poly.entity_id
_entity_poly.type
_entity_poly.pdbx_seq_one_letter_code
_entity_poly.pdbx_strand_id
1 'polypeptide(L)'
;DYVDGVCSRCGEHEPPKEVNGYYQITNQWQLYWFAKWVNGVSPVTTEPHPGANAILVYDIILNSNVLNENGELNTGASANFTPWTLIGTNTNPFTGTFNGNNKTISGLYYNNSGESDVGLFGCVGVNGKVINVTLADSYVSGKSYVGGICGSNMGGTLQGCHNTGTVSGNSWVGGVCGYNGGRNGSPTIQ
;
A
#
# COMPACT_ATOMS: atom_id res chain seq x y z
N ASP A 1 23.31 -10.36 10.30
CA ASP A 1 23.83 -10.42 8.93
C ASP A 1 22.69 -10.80 7.99
N TYR A 2 22.62 -10.17 6.80
CA TYR A 2 21.67 -10.46 5.75
C TYR A 2 22.37 -11.29 4.66
N VAL A 3 21.69 -12.32 4.19
CA VAL A 3 22.09 -13.14 3.03
C VAL A 3 20.98 -13.04 2.01
N ASP A 4 21.32 -12.60 0.80
CA ASP A 4 20.34 -12.32 -0.27
C ASP A 4 19.18 -11.41 0.17
N GLY A 5 19.49 -10.43 1.05
CA GLY A 5 18.52 -9.49 1.60
C GLY A 5 17.62 -10.05 2.71
N VAL A 6 17.88 -11.27 3.20
CA VAL A 6 17.13 -11.91 4.29
C VAL A 6 18.01 -12.04 5.52
N CYS A 7 17.52 -11.65 6.69
CA CYS A 7 18.21 -11.81 7.96
C CYS A 7 18.38 -13.31 8.28
N SER A 8 19.64 -13.73 8.49
CA SER A 8 19.97 -15.14 8.76
C SER A 8 19.44 -15.65 10.11
N ARG A 9 19.02 -14.76 11.02
CA ARG A 9 18.50 -15.11 12.36
C ARG A 9 16.98 -15.10 12.47
N CYS A 10 16.32 -14.07 11.89
CA CYS A 10 14.86 -13.87 12.04
C CYS A 10 14.08 -14.08 10.74
N GLY A 11 14.74 -14.30 9.61
CA GLY A 11 14.09 -14.46 8.31
C GLY A 11 13.49 -13.16 7.73
N GLU A 12 13.67 -12.01 8.41
CA GLU A 12 13.18 -10.75 7.91
C GLU A 12 14.10 -10.16 6.83
N HIS A 13 13.49 -9.43 5.91
CA HIS A 13 14.23 -8.77 4.84
C HIS A 13 14.96 -7.52 5.35
N GLU A 14 16.03 -7.16 4.64
CA GLU A 14 16.80 -5.97 4.93
C GLU A 14 15.91 -4.71 4.87
N PRO A 15 15.95 -3.87 5.93
CA PRO A 15 15.19 -2.64 5.93
C PRO A 15 15.68 -1.68 4.84
N PRO A 16 14.81 -0.82 4.31
CA PRO A 16 15.22 0.23 3.38
C PRO A 16 16.17 1.22 4.07
N LYS A 17 17.14 1.72 3.31
CA LYS A 17 18.03 2.77 3.79
C LYS A 17 17.25 4.08 3.96
N GLU A 18 17.43 4.75 5.08
CA GLU A 18 16.90 6.10 5.27
C GLU A 18 17.91 7.15 4.77
N VAL A 19 17.45 8.05 3.91
CA VAL A 19 18.21 9.17 3.37
C VAL A 19 17.38 10.44 3.44
N ASN A 20 17.88 11.46 4.13
CA ASN A 20 17.20 12.76 4.29
C ASN A 20 15.74 12.63 4.83
N GLY A 21 15.53 11.70 5.78
CA GLY A 21 14.23 11.47 6.39
C GLY A 21 13.25 10.65 5.53
N TYR A 22 13.71 10.02 4.45
CA TYR A 22 12.90 9.14 3.59
C TYR A 22 13.51 7.75 3.49
N TYR A 23 12.71 6.72 3.75
CA TYR A 23 13.06 5.33 3.46
C TYR A 23 13.07 5.10 1.94
N GLN A 24 14.23 4.68 1.41
CA GLN A 24 14.46 4.42 -0.03
C GLN A 24 13.99 3.02 -0.39
N ILE A 25 12.79 2.90 -0.93
CA ILE A 25 12.21 1.60 -1.32
C ILE A 25 12.74 1.19 -2.69
N THR A 26 13.51 0.11 -2.75
CA THR A 26 14.15 -0.40 -3.97
C THR A 26 13.61 -1.74 -4.45
N ASN A 27 12.87 -2.47 -3.61
CA ASN A 27 12.33 -3.79 -3.92
C ASN A 27 11.06 -4.07 -3.11
N GLN A 28 10.38 -5.18 -3.46
CA GLN A 28 9.12 -5.59 -2.85
C GLN A 28 9.22 -5.80 -1.33
N TRP A 29 10.32 -6.39 -0.86
CA TRP A 29 10.47 -6.72 0.55
C TRP A 29 10.60 -5.49 1.44
N GLN A 30 11.28 -4.46 0.94
CA GLN A 30 11.37 -3.16 1.60
C GLN A 30 10.01 -2.46 1.65
N LEU A 31 9.15 -2.66 0.64
CA LEU A 31 7.79 -2.12 0.66
C LEU A 31 6.92 -2.86 1.70
N TYR A 32 7.00 -4.19 1.80
CA TYR A 32 6.37 -4.96 2.87
C TYR A 32 6.92 -4.57 4.26
N TRP A 33 8.24 -4.37 4.37
CA TRP A 33 8.86 -3.90 5.60
C TRP A 33 8.29 -2.55 6.02
N PHE A 34 8.17 -1.60 5.08
CA PHE A 34 7.64 -0.26 5.36
C PHE A 34 6.17 -0.31 5.82
N ALA A 35 5.34 -1.18 5.23
CA ALA A 35 3.96 -1.38 5.69
C ALA A 35 3.90 -1.88 7.14
N LYS A 36 4.74 -2.85 7.51
CA LYS A 36 4.86 -3.36 8.89
C LYS A 36 5.39 -2.28 9.85
N TRP A 37 6.39 -1.50 9.41
CA TRP A 37 6.98 -0.41 10.18
C TRP A 37 5.95 0.67 10.52
N VAL A 38 5.20 1.12 9.56
CA VAL A 38 4.13 2.12 9.75
C VAL A 38 3.08 1.63 10.74
N ASN A 39 2.70 0.36 10.65
CA ASN A 39 1.61 -0.21 11.44
C ASN A 39 2.02 -0.75 12.83
N GLY A 40 3.30 -0.83 13.14
CA GLY A 40 3.76 -1.43 14.39
C GLY A 40 3.63 -2.96 14.41
N VAL A 41 3.96 -3.64 13.30
CA VAL A 41 3.78 -5.10 13.18
C VAL A 41 5.10 -5.83 13.41
N SER A 42 5.10 -6.71 14.43
CA SER A 42 6.23 -7.63 14.71
C SER A 42 6.49 -8.57 13.51
N PRO A 43 7.75 -9.00 13.26
CA PRO A 43 8.97 -8.71 14.04
C PRO A 43 9.70 -7.42 13.66
N VAL A 44 9.20 -6.64 12.69
CA VAL A 44 9.84 -5.40 12.25
C VAL A 44 9.87 -4.36 13.38
N THR A 45 8.73 -4.14 14.02
CA THR A 45 8.59 -3.26 15.20
C THR A 45 7.31 -3.62 15.95
N THR A 46 7.18 -3.18 17.19
CA THR A 46 5.95 -3.29 17.98
C THR A 46 5.27 -1.93 18.16
N GLU A 47 5.97 -0.85 17.82
CA GLU A 47 5.47 0.51 17.90
C GLU A 47 5.13 1.04 16.51
N PRO A 48 3.93 1.59 16.26
CA PRO A 48 3.57 2.15 14.98
C PRO A 48 4.32 3.46 14.67
N HIS A 49 4.68 3.64 13.40
CA HIS A 49 5.39 4.82 12.90
C HIS A 49 4.59 5.48 11.76
N PRO A 50 3.36 5.97 12.01
CA PRO A 50 2.46 6.47 10.97
C PRO A 50 2.99 7.71 10.23
N GLY A 51 3.91 8.45 10.83
CA GLY A 51 4.57 9.63 10.25
C GLY A 51 5.82 9.34 9.41
N ALA A 52 6.18 8.06 9.22
CA ALA A 52 7.36 7.69 8.44
C ALA A 52 7.22 8.11 6.97
N ASN A 53 8.30 8.64 6.37
CA ASN A 53 8.29 9.00 4.96
C ASN A 53 9.00 7.94 4.11
N ALA A 54 8.53 7.71 2.89
CA ALA A 54 9.17 6.82 1.93
C ALA A 54 9.16 7.37 0.51
N ILE A 55 10.12 6.90 -0.28
CA ILE A 55 10.20 7.19 -1.72
C ILE A 55 10.51 5.91 -2.49
N LEU A 56 9.80 5.67 -3.59
CA LEU A 56 10.14 4.60 -4.52
C LEU A 56 11.34 4.99 -5.37
N VAL A 57 12.36 4.14 -5.39
CA VAL A 57 13.55 4.33 -6.22
C VAL A 57 13.37 3.66 -7.57
N TYR A 58 12.72 2.50 -7.61
CA TYR A 58 12.44 1.70 -8.79
C TYR A 58 10.97 1.29 -8.86
N ASP A 59 10.54 0.79 -10.01
CA ASP A 59 9.27 0.08 -10.11
C ASP A 59 9.33 -1.19 -9.26
N ILE A 60 8.21 -1.53 -8.60
CA ILE A 60 8.12 -2.65 -7.66
C ILE A 60 7.12 -3.66 -8.17
N ILE A 61 7.52 -4.92 -8.25
CA ILE A 61 6.63 -6.04 -8.57
C ILE A 61 6.41 -6.84 -7.28
N LEU A 62 5.18 -6.83 -6.76
CA LEU A 62 4.80 -7.60 -5.56
C LEU A 62 4.45 -9.05 -5.91
N ASN A 63 3.63 -9.23 -6.93
CA ASN A 63 3.28 -10.51 -7.52
C ASN A 63 3.22 -10.35 -9.05
N SER A 64 3.43 -11.42 -9.79
CA SER A 64 3.31 -11.43 -11.23
C SER A 64 1.96 -12.01 -11.66
N ASN A 65 1.37 -11.45 -12.73
CA ASN A 65 0.15 -11.95 -13.35
C ASN A 65 -1.03 -12.11 -12.37
N VAL A 66 -1.27 -11.09 -11.55
CA VAL A 66 -2.42 -11.08 -10.63
C VAL A 66 -3.73 -11.01 -11.40
N LEU A 67 -3.75 -10.26 -12.49
CA LEU A 67 -4.89 -10.20 -13.40
C LEU A 67 -4.66 -11.05 -14.65
N ASN A 68 -5.72 -11.64 -15.19
CA ASN A 68 -5.76 -12.24 -16.50
C ASN A 68 -5.94 -11.18 -17.60
N GLU A 69 -5.96 -11.60 -18.86
CA GLU A 69 -6.13 -10.72 -20.03
C GLU A 69 -7.46 -9.94 -20.04
N ASN A 70 -8.45 -10.42 -19.30
CA ASN A 70 -9.75 -9.76 -19.15
C ASN A 70 -9.79 -8.78 -17.96
N GLY A 71 -8.67 -8.62 -17.22
CA GLY A 71 -8.62 -7.79 -16.02
C GLY A 71 -9.27 -8.43 -14.79
N GLU A 72 -9.55 -9.74 -14.81
CA GLU A 72 -10.08 -10.49 -13.68
C GLU A 72 -8.96 -11.12 -12.86
N LEU A 73 -9.25 -11.45 -11.59
CA LEU A 73 -8.30 -12.19 -10.77
C LEU A 73 -7.90 -13.50 -11.43
N ASN A 74 -6.59 -13.69 -11.61
CA ASN A 74 -6.07 -14.94 -12.13
C ASN A 74 -6.23 -16.05 -11.08
N THR A 75 -7.00 -17.08 -11.42
CA THR A 75 -7.28 -18.25 -10.57
C THR A 75 -6.63 -19.53 -11.12
N GLY A 76 -5.70 -19.42 -12.05
CA GLY A 76 -4.97 -20.54 -12.62
C GLY A 76 -4.15 -21.33 -11.59
N ALA A 77 -3.65 -22.49 -11.99
CA ALA A 77 -2.90 -23.40 -11.10
C ALA A 77 -1.62 -22.81 -10.49
N SER A 78 -1.09 -21.74 -11.07
CA SER A 78 0.10 -21.00 -10.59
C SER A 78 -0.25 -19.76 -9.75
N ALA A 79 -1.52 -19.49 -9.49
CA ALA A 79 -1.97 -18.33 -8.73
C ALA A 79 -1.70 -18.53 -7.22
N ASN A 80 -0.48 -18.25 -6.79
CA ASN A 80 -0.08 -18.26 -5.39
C ASN A 80 0.47 -16.87 -5.06
N PHE A 81 -0.44 -15.93 -4.74
CA PHE A 81 -0.08 -14.56 -4.49
C PHE A 81 0.20 -14.30 -3.01
N THR A 82 1.27 -13.54 -2.76
CA THR A 82 1.55 -13.00 -1.43
C THR A 82 0.56 -11.87 -1.14
N PRO A 83 -0.28 -11.99 -0.08
CA PRO A 83 -1.23 -10.95 0.25
C PRO A 83 -0.53 -9.66 0.66
N TRP A 84 -1.14 -8.54 0.30
CA TRP A 84 -0.66 -7.23 0.70
C TRP A 84 -0.99 -6.93 2.16
N THR A 85 -0.09 -6.21 2.84
CA THR A 85 -0.34 -5.59 4.15
C THR A 85 -0.63 -4.10 3.94
N LEU A 86 -1.83 -3.65 4.28
CA LEU A 86 -2.26 -2.25 4.10
C LEU A 86 -1.33 -1.30 4.86
N ILE A 87 -0.93 -0.17 4.26
CA ILE A 87 -0.18 0.89 4.93
C ILE A 87 -1.17 1.80 5.65
N GLY A 88 -1.02 1.96 6.97
CA GLY A 88 -1.95 2.73 7.80
C GLY A 88 -3.30 2.03 7.97
N THR A 89 -3.91 2.20 9.12
CA THR A 89 -5.20 1.63 9.49
C THR A 89 -6.13 2.74 10.01
N ASN A 90 -7.40 2.42 10.23
CA ASN A 90 -8.34 3.38 10.82
C ASN A 90 -7.93 3.84 12.23
N THR A 91 -7.29 2.97 13.01
CA THR A 91 -6.78 3.29 14.35
C THR A 91 -5.43 4.01 14.33
N ASN A 92 -4.60 3.73 13.33
CA ASN A 92 -3.30 4.35 13.11
C ASN A 92 -3.17 4.80 11.64
N PRO A 93 -3.86 5.88 11.25
CA PRO A 93 -3.82 6.37 9.88
C PRO A 93 -2.42 6.82 9.48
N PHE A 94 -2.04 6.58 8.24
CA PHE A 94 -0.77 7.07 7.70
C PHE A 94 -0.76 8.60 7.64
N THR A 95 0.24 9.22 8.24
CA THR A 95 0.39 10.69 8.34
C THR A 95 1.70 11.22 7.76
N GLY A 96 2.55 10.33 7.24
CA GLY A 96 3.80 10.67 6.57
C GLY A 96 3.62 11.06 5.10
N THR A 97 4.73 11.11 4.38
CA THR A 97 4.76 11.30 2.93
C THR A 97 5.26 10.05 2.23
N PHE A 98 4.42 9.46 1.38
CA PHE A 98 4.81 8.40 0.47
C PHE A 98 4.92 8.98 -0.95
N ASN A 99 6.15 9.09 -1.46
CA ASN A 99 6.41 9.58 -2.79
C ASN A 99 6.66 8.41 -3.75
N GLY A 100 5.72 8.14 -4.64
CA GLY A 100 5.88 7.14 -5.69
C GLY A 100 6.93 7.49 -6.74
N ASN A 101 7.36 8.76 -6.82
CA ASN A 101 8.41 9.20 -7.74
C ASN A 101 8.13 8.81 -9.21
N ASN A 102 6.86 8.80 -9.59
CA ASN A 102 6.36 8.34 -10.89
C ASN A 102 6.71 6.88 -11.20
N LYS A 103 6.91 6.04 -10.17
CA LYS A 103 7.15 4.62 -10.31
C LYS A 103 5.85 3.83 -10.18
N THR A 104 5.87 2.62 -10.69
CA THR A 104 4.75 1.68 -10.67
C THR A 104 4.95 0.63 -9.60
N ILE A 105 3.90 0.36 -8.83
CA ILE A 105 3.74 -0.83 -8.01
C ILE A 105 2.83 -1.78 -8.77
N SER A 106 3.30 -2.97 -9.11
CA SER A 106 2.54 -3.99 -9.83
C SER A 106 2.26 -5.20 -8.97
N GLY A 107 1.11 -5.84 -9.21
CA GLY A 107 0.82 -7.12 -8.60
C GLY A 107 0.42 -7.05 -7.13
N LEU A 108 -0.14 -5.93 -6.66
CA LEU A 108 -0.75 -5.90 -5.35
C LEU A 108 -1.97 -6.83 -5.33
N TYR A 109 -1.96 -7.77 -4.39
CA TYR A 109 -3.05 -8.70 -4.17
C TYR A 109 -3.62 -8.53 -2.77
N TYR A 110 -4.89 -8.14 -2.70
CA TYR A 110 -5.67 -8.11 -1.47
C TYR A 110 -7.09 -8.61 -1.74
N ASN A 111 -7.50 -9.66 -1.06
CA ASN A 111 -8.82 -10.25 -1.24
C ASN A 111 -9.39 -10.69 0.11
N ASN A 112 -10.16 -9.80 0.75
CA ASN A 112 -10.83 -10.08 2.02
C ASN A 112 -12.18 -9.34 2.08
N SER A 113 -13.25 -10.03 1.76
CA SER A 113 -14.62 -9.48 1.73
C SER A 113 -15.17 -9.08 3.12
N GLY A 114 -14.48 -9.40 4.20
CA GLY A 114 -14.84 -9.00 5.57
C GLY A 114 -14.26 -7.66 6.00
N GLU A 115 -13.20 -7.19 5.32
CA GLU A 115 -12.46 -6.00 5.71
C GLU A 115 -12.92 -4.74 4.97
N SER A 116 -12.86 -3.62 5.69
CA SER A 116 -13.10 -2.27 5.15
C SER A 116 -11.81 -1.45 5.20
N ASP A 117 -11.81 -0.27 4.56
CA ASP A 117 -10.66 0.60 4.45
C ASP A 117 -9.47 -0.10 3.75
N VAL A 118 -9.72 -0.56 2.51
CA VAL A 118 -8.81 -1.42 1.75
C VAL A 118 -8.21 -0.70 0.54
N GLY A 119 -6.89 -0.85 0.36
CA GLY A 119 -6.10 -0.27 -0.76
C GLY A 119 -4.61 -0.55 -0.60
N LEU A 120 -3.77 0.10 -1.37
CA LEU A 120 -2.33 0.18 -1.05
C LEU A 120 -2.15 0.78 0.34
N PHE A 121 -2.90 1.84 0.64
CA PHE A 121 -3.11 2.41 1.97
C PHE A 121 -4.52 2.04 2.46
N GLY A 122 -4.61 1.55 3.70
CA GLY A 122 -5.90 1.35 4.34
C GLY A 122 -6.52 2.70 4.69
N CYS A 123 -5.80 3.52 5.45
CA CYS A 123 -6.24 4.84 5.85
C CYS A 123 -5.12 5.88 5.77
N VAL A 124 -5.39 7.02 5.12
CA VAL A 124 -4.51 8.20 5.10
C VAL A 124 -5.13 9.29 5.98
N GLY A 125 -4.39 9.70 7.00
CA GLY A 125 -4.84 10.69 7.98
C GLY A 125 -4.44 12.12 7.64
N VAL A 126 -4.77 13.04 8.56
CA VAL A 126 -4.39 14.46 8.45
C VAL A 126 -2.88 14.59 8.30
N ASN A 127 -2.45 15.45 7.38
CA ASN A 127 -1.06 15.66 6.94
C ASN A 127 -0.45 14.51 6.14
N GLY A 128 -1.07 13.33 6.07
CA GLY A 128 -0.61 12.23 5.22
C GLY A 128 -0.62 12.62 3.74
N LYS A 129 0.41 12.22 3.01
CA LYS A 129 0.53 12.50 1.57
C LYS A 129 0.92 11.23 0.83
N VAL A 130 0.17 10.91 -0.21
CA VAL A 130 0.50 9.86 -1.18
C VAL A 130 0.57 10.52 -2.54
N ILE A 131 1.75 10.55 -3.14
CA ILE A 131 1.98 11.35 -4.34
C ILE A 131 2.69 10.55 -5.43
N ASN A 132 2.25 10.75 -6.69
CA ASN A 132 2.90 10.22 -7.90
C ASN A 132 3.11 8.69 -7.87
N VAL A 133 2.08 7.94 -7.49
CA VAL A 133 2.07 6.47 -7.43
C VAL A 133 1.17 5.92 -8.53
N THR A 134 1.66 4.97 -9.30
CA THR A 134 0.84 4.14 -10.19
C THR A 134 0.72 2.73 -9.63
N LEU A 135 -0.51 2.22 -9.56
CA LEU A 135 -0.81 0.81 -9.24
C LEU A 135 -1.26 0.11 -10.53
N ALA A 136 -0.66 -1.05 -10.86
CA ALA A 136 -0.97 -1.81 -12.07
C ALA A 136 -1.03 -3.32 -11.78
N ASP A 137 -1.64 -4.09 -12.67
CA ASP A 137 -1.78 -5.57 -12.55
C ASP A 137 -2.16 -6.02 -11.13
N SER A 138 -3.10 -5.33 -10.51
CA SER A 138 -3.40 -5.46 -9.08
C SER A 138 -4.87 -5.78 -8.86
N TYR A 139 -5.15 -6.60 -7.86
CA TYR A 139 -6.50 -6.97 -7.44
C TYR A 139 -6.73 -6.57 -5.99
N VAL A 140 -7.69 -5.68 -5.79
CA VAL A 140 -8.06 -5.15 -4.46
C VAL A 140 -9.54 -5.41 -4.23
N SER A 141 -9.85 -6.28 -3.26
CA SER A 141 -11.23 -6.63 -2.92
C SER A 141 -11.45 -6.56 -1.41
N GLY A 142 -12.52 -5.88 -1.01
CA GLY A 142 -12.87 -5.66 0.38
C GLY A 142 -14.38 -5.57 0.60
N LYS A 143 -14.79 -5.17 1.80
CA LYS A 143 -16.20 -4.97 2.16
C LYS A 143 -16.68 -3.57 1.76
N SER A 144 -16.08 -2.54 2.36
CA SER A 144 -16.48 -1.14 2.17
C SER A 144 -15.26 -0.24 2.19
N TYR A 145 -15.37 0.96 1.60
CA TYR A 145 -14.26 1.89 1.49
C TYR A 145 -13.06 1.23 0.82
N VAL A 146 -13.28 0.79 -0.42
CA VAL A 146 -12.28 0.05 -1.20
C VAL A 146 -11.76 0.93 -2.32
N GLY A 147 -10.46 1.16 -2.35
CA GLY A 147 -9.79 1.91 -3.42
C GLY A 147 -8.49 1.24 -3.83
N GLY A 148 -8.04 1.44 -5.05
CA GLY A 148 -6.75 0.89 -5.47
C GLY A 148 -5.58 1.47 -4.66
N ILE A 149 -5.56 2.79 -4.51
CA ILE A 149 -4.51 3.49 -3.76
C ILE A 149 -4.87 3.64 -2.28
N CYS A 150 -6.11 4.01 -1.97
CA CYS A 150 -6.50 4.32 -0.60
C CYS A 150 -7.93 3.85 -0.30
N GLY A 151 -8.11 3.12 0.79
CA GLY A 151 -9.44 2.78 1.28
C GLY A 151 -10.17 4.03 1.75
N SER A 152 -9.62 4.70 2.76
CA SER A 152 -10.19 5.93 3.34
C SER A 152 -9.16 7.05 3.45
N ASN A 153 -9.41 8.17 2.78
CA ASN A 153 -8.66 9.41 2.97
C ASN A 153 -9.38 10.30 3.99
N MET A 154 -8.84 10.38 5.20
CA MET A 154 -9.43 11.08 6.35
C MET A 154 -8.77 12.44 6.63
N GLY A 155 -8.43 13.18 5.59
CA GLY A 155 -7.86 14.53 5.71
C GLY A 155 -6.45 14.67 5.16
N GLY A 156 -5.95 13.64 4.47
CA GLY A 156 -4.68 13.66 3.75
C GLY A 156 -4.81 14.14 2.30
N THR A 157 -3.72 14.04 1.56
CA THR A 157 -3.61 14.40 0.14
C THR A 157 -3.22 13.18 -0.70
N LEU A 158 -4.01 12.88 -1.72
CA LEU A 158 -3.67 11.94 -2.79
C LEU A 158 -3.46 12.77 -4.07
N GLN A 159 -2.25 12.77 -4.63
CA GLN A 159 -1.91 13.62 -5.77
C GLN A 159 -1.14 12.83 -6.83
N GLY A 160 -1.53 12.96 -8.11
CA GLY A 160 -0.88 12.26 -9.21
C GLY A 160 -0.90 10.74 -9.05
N CYS A 161 -1.93 10.19 -8.40
CA CYS A 161 -2.09 8.76 -8.15
C CYS A 161 -2.95 8.14 -9.24
N HIS A 162 -2.50 7.00 -9.77
CA HIS A 162 -3.20 6.26 -10.82
C HIS A 162 -3.41 4.80 -10.42
N ASN A 163 -4.52 4.22 -10.83
CA ASN A 163 -4.78 2.79 -10.69
C ASN A 163 -5.33 2.24 -12.01
N THR A 164 -4.70 1.21 -12.52
CA THR A 164 -5.15 0.41 -13.68
C THR A 164 -5.50 -1.03 -13.28
N GLY A 165 -5.40 -1.35 -11.99
CA GLY A 165 -5.82 -2.64 -11.44
C GLY A 165 -7.33 -2.72 -11.22
N THR A 166 -7.79 -3.90 -10.82
CA THR A 166 -9.19 -4.18 -10.52
C THR A 166 -9.49 -3.92 -9.05
N VAL A 167 -10.58 -3.18 -8.80
CA VAL A 167 -11.07 -2.86 -7.45
C VAL A 167 -12.49 -3.36 -7.30
N SER A 168 -12.80 -4.09 -6.22
CA SER A 168 -14.10 -4.68 -5.96
C SER A 168 -14.50 -4.53 -4.49
N GLY A 169 -15.80 -4.38 -4.23
CA GLY A 169 -16.33 -4.28 -2.87
C GLY A 169 -17.86 -4.11 -2.87
N ASN A 170 -18.46 -4.12 -1.66
CA ASN A 170 -19.91 -4.03 -1.53
C ASN A 170 -20.41 -2.57 -1.54
N SER A 171 -19.61 -1.63 -1.01
CA SER A 171 -20.01 -0.22 -0.95
C SER A 171 -18.79 0.70 -0.88
N TRP A 172 -18.94 1.93 -1.35
CA TRP A 172 -17.91 2.95 -1.37
C TRP A 172 -16.64 2.45 -2.07
N VAL A 173 -16.81 2.07 -3.34
CA VAL A 173 -15.73 1.55 -4.20
C VAL A 173 -15.30 2.63 -5.18
N GLY A 174 -14.00 2.89 -5.24
CA GLY A 174 -13.41 3.85 -6.17
C GLY A 174 -12.10 3.33 -6.75
N GLY A 175 -11.81 3.66 -8.01
CA GLY A 175 -10.58 3.21 -8.66
C GLY A 175 -9.31 3.65 -7.92
N VAL A 176 -9.29 4.88 -7.39
CA VAL A 176 -8.17 5.43 -6.62
C VAL A 176 -8.46 5.40 -5.12
N CYS A 177 -9.62 5.92 -4.69
CA CYS A 177 -9.98 6.07 -3.30
C CYS A 177 -11.43 5.64 -3.06
N GLY A 178 -11.68 4.82 -2.04
CA GLY A 178 -13.02 4.37 -1.67
C GLY A 178 -13.82 5.46 -0.96
N TYR A 179 -13.22 6.12 0.01
CA TYR A 179 -13.84 7.21 0.77
C TYR A 179 -12.91 8.41 0.88
N ASN A 180 -13.38 9.58 0.47
CA ASN A 180 -12.66 10.84 0.57
C ASN A 180 -13.45 11.80 1.46
N GLY A 181 -13.16 11.81 2.75
CA GLY A 181 -13.85 12.65 3.72
C GLY A 181 -13.14 12.63 5.06
N GLY A 182 -13.19 13.71 5.81
CA GLY A 182 -12.51 13.80 7.09
C GLY A 182 -13.30 14.60 8.11
N ARG A 183 -13.24 14.19 9.38
CA ARG A 183 -13.85 14.95 10.47
C ARG A 183 -13.01 16.16 10.88
N ASN A 184 -11.68 16.09 10.69
CA ASN A 184 -10.72 17.08 11.19
C ASN A 184 -9.72 17.55 10.12
N GLY A 185 -10.00 17.35 8.83
CA GLY A 185 -9.13 17.75 7.73
C GLY A 185 -9.92 17.95 6.44
N SER A 186 -9.29 18.56 5.45
CA SER A 186 -9.84 18.73 4.10
C SER A 186 -9.13 17.76 3.17
N PRO A 187 -9.63 16.52 3.01
CA PRO A 187 -8.98 15.54 2.17
C PRO A 187 -9.00 15.99 0.70
N THR A 188 -7.91 15.78 0.02
CA THR A 188 -7.73 16.23 -1.36
C THR A 188 -7.35 15.06 -2.26
N ILE A 189 -7.95 15.00 -3.45
CA ILE A 189 -7.54 14.14 -4.57
C ILE A 189 -7.30 15.07 -5.77
N GLN A 190 -6.09 15.02 -6.34
CA GLN A 190 -5.65 15.86 -7.46
C GLN A 190 -5.00 15.03 -8.56
#